data_b72860ac8ea26b77b9a7ec41171d1a1b
#
_entry.id   b72860ac8ea26b77b9a7ec41171d1a1b
#
_cell.length_a   1.000
_cell.length_b   1.000
_cell.length_c   1.000
_cell.angle_alpha   90.00
_cell.angle_beta   90.00
_cell.angle_gamma   90.00
#
_symmetry.space_group_name_H-M   'P 1'
#
loop_
_entity.id
_entity.type
_entity.pdbx_description
1 polymer ?
#
loop_
_entity_poly.entity_id
_entity_poly.type
_entity_poly.pdbx_seq_one_letter_code
_entity_poly.pdbx_strand_id
1 'polypeptide(L)'
;FNTWVGYEVISPAANFNYSVSYLFSNGPFSHLGVKADFALSDDVSLMLAVTNPWDTNDISGSGEYALGGQLGAYGQYLNLYYDSGTNGGLGFEIDYTGGFDVNEDLFLGVNAAYNNNPETDSGFYGAAIYPQLSTSDDFAIGLRGEYFAFTQDGFDDVPVFGLTLTGSLTKENLIIKPEIRLDSFLNDNEPFLDSDGVATNSLSSFLIAAIYSF
;
A
#
# COMPACT_ATOMS: atom_id res chain seq x y z
N PHE A 1 8.52 -11.75 -8.62
CA PHE A 1 7.17 -11.26 -8.93
C PHE A 1 6.76 -10.18 -7.94
N ASN A 2 5.79 -9.30 -8.34
CA ASN A 2 5.24 -8.28 -7.46
C ASN A 2 4.53 -8.94 -6.27
N THR A 3 4.46 -8.21 -5.16
CA THR A 3 3.77 -8.67 -3.96
C THR A 3 2.28 -8.97 -4.24
N TRP A 4 1.71 -9.84 -3.42
CA TRP A 4 0.27 -10.07 -3.31
C TRP A 4 -0.35 -9.29 -2.14
N VAL A 5 0.47 -8.61 -1.33
CA VAL A 5 0.07 -7.83 -0.16
C VAL A 5 -0.10 -6.36 -0.56
N GLY A 6 -1.11 -5.70 -0.01
CA GLY A 6 -1.36 -4.29 -0.26
C GLY A 6 -2.24 -4.02 -1.49
N TYR A 7 -2.83 -2.84 -1.51
CA TYR A 7 -3.74 -2.37 -2.56
C TYR A 7 -3.00 -1.68 -3.70
N GLU A 8 -2.01 -0.87 -3.38
CA GLU A 8 -1.20 -0.15 -4.35
C GLU A 8 -0.10 -1.04 -4.93
N VAL A 9 0.37 -0.69 -6.12
CA VAL A 9 1.42 -1.43 -6.83
C VAL A 9 2.59 -0.51 -7.17
N ILE A 10 3.76 -1.10 -7.51
CA ILE A 10 4.99 -0.36 -7.82
C ILE A 10 4.80 0.59 -9.02
N SER A 11 4.02 0.17 -10.04
CA SER A 11 3.82 0.98 -11.24
C SER A 11 2.85 2.14 -10.98
N PRO A 12 3.29 3.40 -11.05
CA PRO A 12 2.40 4.55 -10.81
C PRO A 12 1.31 4.70 -11.87
N ALA A 13 1.45 4.05 -13.03
CA ALA A 13 0.41 4.02 -14.06
C ALA A 13 -0.78 3.15 -13.65
N ALA A 14 -0.57 2.15 -12.80
CA ALA A 14 -1.60 1.22 -12.35
C ALA A 14 -2.29 1.67 -11.05
N ASN A 15 -1.72 2.64 -10.34
CA ASN A 15 -2.36 3.26 -9.17
C ASN A 15 -3.19 4.47 -9.61
N PHE A 16 -4.32 4.72 -8.95
CA PHE A 16 -5.07 5.95 -9.19
C PHE A 16 -4.30 7.19 -8.72
N ASN A 17 -3.86 7.20 -7.45
CA ASN A 17 -2.97 8.23 -6.93
C ASN A 17 -1.54 8.00 -7.44
N TYR A 18 -0.80 9.09 -7.71
CA TYR A 18 0.59 8.98 -8.15
C TYR A 18 1.54 8.72 -6.99
N SER A 19 1.38 9.44 -5.88
CA SER A 19 2.12 9.17 -4.65
C SER A 19 1.51 7.96 -3.92
N VAL A 20 2.36 7.18 -3.30
CA VAL A 20 1.96 5.97 -2.59
C VAL A 20 1.58 6.25 -1.13
N SER A 21 0.78 5.34 -0.53
CA SER A 21 0.37 5.37 0.87
C SER A 21 1.51 5.01 1.82
N TYR A 22 1.33 5.26 3.11
CA TYR A 22 2.18 4.71 4.16
C TYR A 22 2.06 3.19 4.24
N LEU A 23 0.85 2.64 4.05
CA LEU A 23 0.64 1.20 3.96
C LEU A 23 1.52 0.56 2.88
N PHE A 24 1.51 1.10 1.65
CA PHE A 24 2.36 0.61 0.58
C PHE A 24 3.85 0.73 0.90
N SER A 25 4.26 1.87 1.49
CA SER A 25 5.69 2.14 1.75
C SER A 25 6.29 1.27 2.86
N ASN A 26 5.45 0.65 3.70
CA ASN A 26 5.87 -0.19 4.83
C ASN A 26 5.57 -1.68 4.64
N GLY A 27 4.81 -2.05 3.60
CA GLY A 27 4.60 -3.44 3.18
C GLY A 27 5.62 -3.91 2.15
N PRO A 28 5.59 -5.19 1.76
CA PRO A 28 6.49 -5.75 0.76
C PRO A 28 6.20 -5.22 -0.66
N PHE A 29 7.24 -5.06 -1.48
CA PHE A 29 7.11 -4.67 -2.90
C PHE A 29 7.21 -5.87 -3.84
N SER A 30 8.11 -6.80 -3.54
CA SER A 30 8.41 -7.92 -4.43
C SER A 30 8.80 -9.18 -3.66
N HIS A 31 8.67 -10.31 -4.34
CA HIS A 31 9.07 -11.61 -3.79
C HIS A 31 9.84 -12.42 -4.82
N LEU A 32 10.87 -13.11 -4.35
CA LEU A 32 11.59 -14.14 -5.11
C LEU A 32 11.28 -15.51 -4.51
N GLY A 33 10.61 -16.38 -5.27
CA GLY A 33 10.22 -17.70 -4.79
C GLY A 33 9.24 -18.39 -5.73
N VAL A 34 8.43 -19.26 -5.16
CA VAL A 34 7.41 -20.03 -5.88
C VAL A 34 6.05 -19.79 -5.25
N LYS A 35 5.04 -19.56 -6.10
CA LYS A 35 3.64 -19.50 -5.69
C LYS A 35 2.80 -20.44 -6.53
N ALA A 36 1.69 -20.88 -5.97
CA ALA A 36 0.68 -21.68 -6.62
C ALA A 36 -0.68 -21.04 -6.45
N ASP A 37 -1.36 -20.79 -7.57
CA ASP A 37 -2.69 -20.18 -7.61
C ASP A 37 -3.73 -21.29 -7.93
N PHE A 38 -4.79 -21.34 -7.14
CA PHE A 38 -5.88 -22.31 -7.25
C PHE A 38 -7.21 -21.58 -7.47
N ALA A 39 -7.89 -21.82 -8.58
CA ALA A 39 -9.27 -21.42 -8.77
C ALA A 39 -10.17 -22.44 -8.04
N LEU A 40 -10.78 -22.02 -6.93
CA LEU A 40 -11.69 -22.88 -6.14
C LEU A 40 -13.12 -22.86 -6.71
N SER A 41 -13.51 -21.73 -7.30
CA SER A 41 -14.72 -21.54 -8.08
C SER A 41 -14.51 -20.37 -9.07
N ASP A 42 -15.56 -19.96 -9.79
CA ASP A 42 -15.51 -18.80 -10.69
C ASP A 42 -15.20 -17.50 -9.94
N ASP A 43 -15.62 -17.40 -8.68
CA ASP A 43 -15.48 -16.18 -7.87
C ASP A 43 -14.50 -16.32 -6.70
N VAL A 44 -13.95 -17.51 -6.43
CA VAL A 44 -13.11 -17.78 -5.27
C VAL A 44 -11.77 -18.38 -5.67
N SER A 45 -10.69 -17.79 -5.18
CA SER A 45 -9.32 -18.24 -5.42
C SER A 45 -8.52 -18.39 -4.13
N LEU A 46 -7.52 -19.26 -4.16
CA LEU A 46 -6.52 -19.43 -3.11
C LEU A 46 -5.14 -19.35 -3.76
N MET A 47 -4.24 -18.56 -3.19
CA MET A 47 -2.82 -18.57 -3.54
C MET A 47 -2.01 -18.97 -2.31
N LEU A 48 -0.99 -19.82 -2.51
CA LEU A 48 0.01 -20.19 -1.52
C LEU A 48 1.40 -19.92 -2.07
N ALA A 49 2.30 -19.40 -1.25
CA ALA A 49 3.65 -19.04 -1.64
C ALA A 49 4.70 -19.47 -0.60
N VAL A 50 5.89 -19.82 -1.12
CA VAL A 50 7.14 -19.92 -0.37
C VAL A 50 8.16 -19.06 -1.09
N THR A 51 8.70 -18.07 -0.39
CA THR A 51 9.61 -17.09 -0.99
C THR A 51 10.82 -16.84 -0.09
N ASN A 52 11.77 -16.08 -0.59
CA ASN A 52 12.73 -15.39 0.28
C ASN A 52 11.97 -14.40 1.18
N PRO A 53 12.56 -13.93 2.28
CA PRO A 53 12.03 -12.78 2.99
C PRO A 53 11.74 -11.61 2.04
N TRP A 54 10.84 -10.72 2.46
CA TRP A 54 10.35 -9.61 1.62
C TRP A 54 11.49 -8.80 0.99
N ASP A 55 11.30 -8.39 -0.28
CA ASP A 55 12.24 -7.58 -1.07
C ASP A 55 13.69 -8.10 -1.11
N THR A 56 13.90 -9.38 -0.74
CA THR A 56 15.22 -10.01 -0.69
C THR A 56 15.45 -10.91 -1.90
N ASN A 57 16.50 -10.60 -2.67
CA ASN A 57 16.87 -11.37 -3.85
C ASN A 57 17.94 -12.45 -3.57
N ASP A 58 18.68 -12.33 -2.47
CA ASP A 58 19.75 -13.24 -2.09
C ASP A 58 19.63 -13.64 -0.61
N ILE A 59 19.43 -14.93 -0.36
CA ILE A 59 19.38 -15.53 0.98
C ILE A 59 20.67 -16.30 1.30
N SER A 60 21.74 -16.07 0.54
CA SER A 60 23.00 -16.78 0.77
C SER A 60 23.51 -16.52 2.19
N GLY A 61 23.40 -17.56 3.02
CA GLY A 61 23.86 -17.57 4.40
C GLY A 61 22.79 -17.47 5.49
N SER A 62 21.57 -16.99 5.23
CA SER A 62 20.50 -16.97 6.26
C SER A 62 19.72 -18.30 6.29
N GLY A 63 19.40 -18.86 5.14
CA GLY A 63 18.51 -20.03 5.03
C GLY A 63 17.07 -19.74 5.45
N GLU A 64 16.69 -18.46 5.47
CA GLU A 64 15.38 -18.01 5.88
C GLU A 64 14.41 -17.99 4.70
N TYR A 65 13.15 -18.29 4.99
CA TYR A 65 12.06 -18.31 4.01
C TYR A 65 10.86 -17.58 4.57
N ALA A 66 10.07 -17.01 3.65
CA ALA A 66 8.75 -16.49 3.95
C ALA A 66 7.65 -17.42 3.43
N LEU A 67 6.53 -17.41 4.12
CA LEU A 67 5.29 -18.08 3.73
C LEU A 67 4.26 -17.03 3.36
N GLY A 68 3.52 -17.26 2.28
CA GLY A 68 2.47 -16.38 1.82
C GLY A 68 1.17 -17.12 1.54
N GLY A 69 0.08 -16.41 1.73
CA GLY A 69 -1.25 -16.87 1.36
C GLY A 69 -2.16 -15.72 0.97
N GLN A 70 -3.06 -15.97 0.03
CA GLN A 70 -4.12 -15.04 -0.35
C GLN A 70 -5.40 -15.81 -0.58
N LEU A 71 -6.48 -15.38 0.07
CA LEU A 71 -7.83 -15.83 -0.23
C LEU A 71 -8.54 -14.71 -0.98
N GLY A 72 -8.90 -14.97 -2.23
CA GLY A 72 -9.69 -14.07 -3.06
C GLY A 72 -11.14 -14.50 -3.12
N ALA A 73 -12.07 -13.57 -2.97
CA ALA A 73 -13.50 -13.81 -3.17
C ALA A 73 -14.20 -12.53 -3.65
N TYR A 74 -14.89 -12.58 -4.81
CA TYR A 74 -15.70 -11.48 -5.34
C TYR A 74 -14.95 -10.13 -5.43
N GLY A 75 -13.67 -10.16 -5.86
CA GLY A 75 -12.84 -8.95 -5.96
C GLY A 75 -12.29 -8.43 -4.62
N GLN A 76 -12.47 -9.20 -3.56
CA GLN A 76 -11.92 -8.93 -2.23
C GLN A 76 -10.81 -9.93 -1.93
N TYR A 77 -9.75 -9.50 -1.24
CA TYR A 77 -8.59 -10.34 -0.94
C TYR A 77 -8.19 -10.19 0.52
N LEU A 78 -8.02 -11.33 1.18
CA LEU A 78 -7.35 -11.44 2.47
C LEU A 78 -5.96 -12.01 2.23
N ASN A 79 -4.94 -11.23 2.55
CA ASN A 79 -3.54 -11.53 2.32
C ASN A 79 -2.85 -11.86 3.65
N LEU A 80 -1.97 -12.85 3.62
CA LEU A 80 -1.15 -13.24 4.74
C LEU A 80 0.30 -13.33 4.28
N TYR A 81 1.20 -12.80 5.11
CA TYR A 81 2.63 -12.93 4.96
C TYR A 81 3.26 -13.28 6.32
N TYR A 82 4.28 -14.14 6.30
CA TYR A 82 5.02 -14.51 7.50
C TYR A 82 6.47 -14.85 7.14
N ASP A 83 7.41 -14.24 7.86
CA ASP A 83 8.79 -14.66 7.96
C ASP A 83 9.26 -14.64 9.43
N SER A 84 10.54 -14.97 9.69
CA SER A 84 11.06 -15.01 11.04
C SER A 84 11.17 -13.64 11.72
N GLY A 85 11.10 -12.54 10.95
CA GLY A 85 11.38 -11.19 11.43
C GLY A 85 12.87 -10.88 11.62
N THR A 86 13.75 -11.90 11.55
CA THR A 86 15.21 -11.71 11.70
C THR A 86 15.84 -11.12 10.45
N ASN A 87 17.05 -10.55 10.60
CA ASN A 87 17.86 -10.01 9.50
C ASN A 87 17.12 -8.99 8.61
N GLY A 88 16.21 -8.20 9.21
CA GLY A 88 15.40 -7.22 8.48
C GLY A 88 14.12 -7.81 7.88
N GLY A 89 13.71 -9.00 8.30
CA GLY A 89 12.42 -9.59 7.97
C GLY A 89 11.25 -8.75 8.46
N LEU A 90 10.08 -8.96 7.84
CA LEU A 90 8.85 -8.21 8.16
C LEU A 90 8.08 -8.80 9.36
N GLY A 91 8.31 -10.08 9.67
CA GLY A 91 7.52 -10.81 10.66
C GLY A 91 6.19 -11.30 10.11
N PHE A 92 5.10 -11.01 10.81
CA PHE A 92 3.74 -11.37 10.41
C PHE A 92 3.01 -10.15 9.87
N GLU A 93 2.32 -10.33 8.75
CA GLU A 93 1.40 -9.32 8.20
C GLU A 93 0.09 -9.97 7.77
N ILE A 94 -1.01 -9.34 8.13
CA ILE A 94 -2.35 -9.59 7.60
C ILE A 94 -2.84 -8.32 6.93
N ASP A 95 -3.31 -8.46 5.70
CA ASP A 95 -3.76 -7.35 4.88
C ASP A 95 -5.08 -7.71 4.20
N TYR A 96 -5.98 -6.75 4.12
CA TYR A 96 -7.22 -6.85 3.37
C TYR A 96 -7.22 -5.79 2.27
N THR A 97 -7.47 -6.21 1.05
CA THR A 97 -7.67 -5.32 -0.09
C THR A 97 -8.96 -5.63 -0.81
N GLY A 98 -9.61 -4.61 -1.35
CA GLY A 98 -10.81 -4.82 -2.13
C GLY A 98 -11.26 -3.59 -2.88
N GLY A 99 -12.26 -3.79 -3.74
CA GLY A 99 -12.88 -2.73 -4.51
C GLY A 99 -14.36 -2.98 -4.72
N PHE A 100 -15.13 -1.90 -4.75
CA PHE A 100 -16.57 -1.91 -4.90
C PHE A 100 -17.01 -0.90 -5.96
N ASP A 101 -17.70 -1.35 -7.00
CA ASP A 101 -18.44 -0.47 -7.90
C ASP A 101 -19.73 0.00 -7.18
N VAL A 102 -19.70 1.22 -6.65
CA VAL A 102 -20.85 1.81 -5.94
C VAL A 102 -21.96 2.14 -6.93
N ASN A 103 -21.57 2.63 -8.11
CA ASN A 103 -22.41 2.83 -9.29
C ASN A 103 -21.51 2.90 -10.54
N GLU A 104 -22.09 3.23 -11.71
CA GLU A 104 -21.37 3.26 -13.00
C GLU A 104 -20.19 4.25 -13.02
N ASP A 105 -20.24 5.33 -12.20
CA ASP A 105 -19.22 6.37 -12.18
C ASP A 105 -18.31 6.33 -10.96
N LEU A 106 -18.76 5.69 -9.85
CA LEU A 106 -18.07 5.71 -8.56
C LEU A 106 -17.56 4.33 -8.14
N PHE A 107 -16.24 4.21 -8.08
CA PHE A 107 -15.55 3.07 -7.49
C PHE A 107 -15.01 3.43 -6.10
N LEU A 108 -15.04 2.50 -5.17
CA LEU A 108 -14.45 2.60 -3.84
C LEU A 108 -13.45 1.48 -3.61
N GLY A 109 -12.16 1.81 -3.59
CA GLY A 109 -11.11 0.91 -3.14
C GLY A 109 -10.94 0.98 -1.62
N VAL A 110 -10.48 -0.11 -1.01
CA VAL A 110 -10.17 -0.20 0.42
C VAL A 110 -8.92 -1.03 0.64
N ASN A 111 -8.13 -0.63 1.66
CA ASN A 111 -7.00 -1.39 2.16
C ASN A 111 -6.97 -1.29 3.69
N ALA A 112 -6.63 -2.37 4.38
CA ALA A 112 -6.35 -2.35 5.80
C ALA A 112 -5.30 -3.41 6.12
N ALA A 113 -4.28 -3.04 6.89
CA ALA A 113 -3.18 -3.93 7.23
C ALA A 113 -2.81 -3.84 8.72
N TYR A 114 -2.30 -4.93 9.23
CA TYR A 114 -1.64 -5.06 10.52
C TYR A 114 -0.36 -5.88 10.33
N ASN A 115 0.73 -5.34 10.82
CA ASN A 115 2.05 -5.98 10.85
C ASN A 115 2.59 -6.04 12.28
N ASN A 116 3.29 -7.12 12.59
CA ASN A 116 4.05 -7.26 13.83
C ASN A 116 5.33 -8.06 13.58
N ASN A 117 6.46 -7.45 13.89
CA ASN A 117 7.76 -8.11 13.88
C ASN A 117 8.18 -8.43 15.34
N PRO A 118 8.15 -9.71 15.76
CA PRO A 118 8.46 -10.08 17.14
C PRO A 118 9.95 -9.97 17.47
N GLU A 119 10.85 -9.92 16.50
CA GLU A 119 12.29 -9.79 16.73
C GLU A 119 12.72 -8.35 17.05
N THR A 120 11.96 -7.39 16.55
CA THR A 120 12.21 -5.97 16.79
C THR A 120 11.20 -5.34 17.73
N ASP A 121 10.20 -6.13 18.19
CA ASP A 121 9.06 -5.66 18.98
C ASP A 121 8.37 -4.44 18.36
N SER A 122 8.30 -4.40 17.03
CA SER A 122 7.76 -3.28 16.27
C SER A 122 6.80 -3.74 15.19
N GLY A 123 6.08 -2.80 14.59
CA GLY A 123 5.17 -3.07 13.50
C GLY A 123 4.42 -1.84 13.06
N PHE A 124 3.29 -2.07 12.40
CA PHE A 124 2.37 -1.02 12.02
C PHE A 124 0.94 -1.53 11.89
N TYR A 125 0.01 -0.62 11.89
CA TYR A 125 -1.36 -0.88 11.45
C TYR A 125 -1.94 0.35 10.75
N GLY A 126 -2.90 0.12 9.88
CA GLY A 126 -3.52 1.21 9.17
C GLY A 126 -4.68 0.77 8.29
N ALA A 127 -5.39 1.77 7.79
CA ALA A 127 -6.43 1.59 6.79
C ALA A 127 -6.49 2.79 5.84
N ALA A 128 -6.83 2.53 4.59
CA ALA A 128 -7.01 3.54 3.57
C ALA A 128 -8.27 3.27 2.74
N ILE A 129 -8.92 4.35 2.30
CA ILE A 129 -10.03 4.32 1.36
C ILE A 129 -9.67 5.12 0.12
N TYR A 130 -10.15 4.66 -1.04
CA TYR A 130 -9.80 5.19 -2.36
C TYR A 130 -11.08 5.42 -3.19
N PRO A 131 -11.94 6.39 -2.85
CA PRO A 131 -13.05 6.75 -3.73
C PRO A 131 -12.53 7.39 -5.02
N GLN A 132 -13.02 6.89 -6.16
CA GLN A 132 -12.65 7.33 -7.51
C GLN A 132 -13.92 7.59 -8.31
N LEU A 133 -14.09 8.82 -8.77
CA LEU A 133 -15.25 9.29 -9.53
C LEU A 133 -14.83 9.57 -10.99
N SER A 134 -15.37 8.81 -11.92
CA SER A 134 -15.28 9.10 -13.35
C SER A 134 -16.26 10.20 -13.72
N THR A 135 -15.77 11.34 -14.18
CA THR A 135 -16.62 12.49 -14.55
C THR A 135 -16.82 12.59 -16.05
N SER A 136 -15.98 11.91 -16.83
CA SER A 136 -16.09 11.74 -18.27
C SER A 136 -15.21 10.56 -18.73
N ASP A 137 -15.26 10.21 -20.01
CA ASP A 137 -14.45 9.14 -20.61
C ASP A 137 -12.93 9.40 -20.46
N ASP A 138 -12.52 10.65 -20.43
CA ASP A 138 -11.11 11.07 -20.41
C ASP A 138 -10.67 11.56 -19.01
N PHE A 139 -11.57 11.83 -18.06
CA PHE A 139 -11.21 12.44 -16.77
C PHE A 139 -11.90 11.81 -15.57
N ALA A 140 -11.09 11.49 -14.56
CA ALA A 140 -11.55 11.03 -13.26
C ALA A 140 -10.88 11.85 -12.14
N ILE A 141 -11.52 11.89 -10.98
CA ILE A 141 -11.00 12.47 -9.74
C ILE A 141 -11.08 11.44 -8.63
N GLY A 142 -10.03 11.32 -7.84
CA GLY A 142 -9.99 10.38 -6.73
C GLY A 142 -9.34 10.98 -5.50
N LEU A 143 -9.75 10.43 -4.38
CA LEU A 143 -9.22 10.77 -3.07
C LEU A 143 -8.63 9.51 -2.43
N ARG A 144 -7.50 9.64 -1.72
CA ARG A 144 -7.03 8.66 -0.76
C ARG A 144 -7.09 9.29 0.62
N GLY A 145 -7.84 8.70 1.54
CA GLY A 145 -7.77 9.01 2.97
C GLY A 145 -7.14 7.82 3.68
N GLU A 146 -6.06 8.05 4.42
CA GLU A 146 -5.30 7.01 5.09
C GLU A 146 -5.05 7.38 6.55
N TYR A 147 -5.25 6.42 7.44
CA TYR A 147 -4.74 6.42 8.80
C TYR A 147 -3.70 5.29 8.91
N PHE A 148 -2.52 5.62 9.39
CA PHE A 148 -1.42 4.68 9.59
C PHE A 148 -0.76 4.96 10.93
N ALA A 149 -0.32 3.93 11.65
CA ALA A 149 0.42 4.08 12.88
C ALA A 149 1.60 3.12 12.92
N PHE A 150 2.79 3.64 13.19
CA PHE A 150 3.93 2.83 13.61
C PHE A 150 3.77 2.43 15.07
N THR A 151 4.17 1.20 15.39
CA THR A 151 4.14 0.65 16.75
C THR A 151 5.52 0.16 17.17
N GLN A 152 5.86 0.36 18.44
CA GLN A 152 7.09 -0.14 19.05
C GLN A 152 6.80 -0.46 20.52
N ASP A 153 7.09 -1.67 20.97
CA ASP A 153 6.83 -2.05 22.35
C ASP A 153 7.54 -1.11 23.36
N GLY A 154 6.82 -0.74 24.40
CA GLY A 154 7.30 0.20 25.41
C GLY A 154 7.26 1.68 25.02
N PHE A 155 6.75 2.03 23.84
CA PHE A 155 6.57 3.40 23.35
C PHE A 155 5.14 3.65 22.91
N ASP A 156 4.73 4.92 22.90
CA ASP A 156 3.44 5.32 22.33
C ASP A 156 3.46 5.17 20.80
N ASP A 157 2.34 4.76 20.24
CA ASP A 157 2.16 4.68 18.79
C ASP A 157 2.43 6.03 18.11
N VAL A 158 2.95 5.97 16.88
CA VAL A 158 3.21 7.16 16.06
C VAL A 158 2.18 7.21 14.91
N PRO A 159 0.99 7.79 15.16
CA PRO A 159 -0.05 7.87 14.17
C PRO A 159 0.15 8.99 13.17
N VAL A 160 -0.15 8.72 11.91
CA VAL A 160 -0.15 9.68 10.81
C VAL A 160 -1.47 9.58 10.03
N PHE A 161 -1.99 10.73 9.63
CA PHE A 161 -3.11 10.85 8.71
C PHE A 161 -2.62 11.40 7.38
N GLY A 162 -2.92 10.71 6.29
CA GLY A 162 -2.64 11.13 4.92
C GLY A 162 -3.93 11.43 4.16
N LEU A 163 -3.96 12.54 3.43
CA LEU A 163 -5.04 12.88 2.52
C LEU A 163 -4.46 13.26 1.16
N THR A 164 -4.85 12.55 0.11
CA THR A 164 -4.35 12.79 -1.25
C THR A 164 -5.52 12.96 -2.22
N LEU A 165 -5.55 14.08 -2.94
CA LEU A 165 -6.50 14.35 -4.00
C LEU A 165 -5.77 14.32 -5.34
N THR A 166 -6.23 13.48 -6.26
CA THR A 166 -5.62 13.30 -7.59
C THR A 166 -6.67 13.46 -8.68
N GLY A 167 -6.38 14.29 -9.67
CA GLY A 167 -7.05 14.26 -10.96
C GLY A 167 -6.32 13.29 -11.89
N SER A 168 -7.04 12.58 -12.75
CA SER A 168 -6.44 11.71 -13.78
C SER A 168 -7.05 12.06 -15.14
N LEU A 169 -6.26 12.70 -16.00
CA LEU A 169 -6.61 12.98 -17.38
C LEU A 169 -5.91 11.97 -18.28
N THR A 170 -6.69 11.13 -18.95
CA THR A 170 -6.19 10.10 -19.86
C THR A 170 -6.52 10.48 -21.31
N LYS A 171 -5.50 10.57 -22.14
CA LYS A 171 -5.67 10.82 -23.56
C LYS A 171 -4.76 9.89 -24.37
N GLU A 172 -5.35 8.92 -25.05
CA GLU A 172 -4.61 7.88 -25.75
C GLU A 172 -3.57 7.19 -24.81
N ASN A 173 -2.30 7.33 -25.12
CA ASN A 173 -1.19 6.73 -24.35
C ASN A 173 -0.63 7.67 -23.27
N LEU A 174 -1.22 8.86 -23.06
CA LEU A 174 -0.75 9.84 -22.08
C LEU A 174 -1.74 9.95 -20.92
N ILE A 175 -1.21 9.84 -19.69
CA ILE A 175 -1.96 10.11 -18.46
C ILE A 175 -1.29 11.30 -17.78
N ILE A 176 -2.06 12.34 -17.43
CA ILE A 176 -1.58 13.47 -16.64
C ILE A 176 -2.29 13.45 -15.30
N LYS A 177 -1.51 13.45 -14.21
CA LYS A 177 -2.02 13.40 -12.83
C LYS A 177 -1.54 14.60 -12.03
N PRO A 178 -2.32 15.70 -11.94
CA PRO A 178 -2.14 16.71 -10.90
C PRO A 178 -2.58 16.09 -9.56
N GLU A 179 -1.77 16.29 -8.51
CA GLU A 179 -2.01 15.72 -7.19
C GLU A 179 -1.64 16.70 -6.09
N ILE A 180 -2.48 16.79 -5.06
CA ILE A 180 -2.22 17.48 -3.81
C ILE A 180 -2.26 16.44 -2.69
N ARG A 181 -1.24 16.46 -1.81
CA ARG A 181 -1.16 15.58 -0.66
C ARG A 181 -0.93 16.38 0.61
N LEU A 182 -1.59 15.97 1.68
CA LEU A 182 -1.44 16.46 3.04
C LEU A 182 -1.08 15.28 3.94
N ASP A 183 -0.01 15.39 4.69
CA ASP A 183 0.39 14.43 5.72
C ASP A 183 0.41 15.15 7.07
N SER A 184 -0.11 14.50 8.12
CA SER A 184 -0.14 15.05 9.47
C SER A 184 0.10 13.96 10.51
N PHE A 185 1.17 14.08 11.28
CA PHE A 185 1.39 13.28 12.47
C PHE A 185 0.47 13.76 13.57
N LEU A 186 -0.24 12.83 14.22
CA LEU A 186 -1.33 13.13 15.16
C LEU A 186 -0.87 13.23 16.62
N ASN A 187 0.43 13.10 16.85
CA ASN A 187 1.09 13.27 18.14
C ASN A 187 2.13 14.42 18.07
N ASP A 188 2.94 14.55 19.12
CA ASP A 188 3.98 15.60 19.21
C ASP A 188 5.22 15.33 18.33
N ASN A 189 5.18 14.33 17.43
CA ASN A 189 6.26 14.10 16.47
C ASN A 189 6.22 15.15 15.35
N GLU A 190 7.35 15.77 15.10
CA GLU A 190 7.55 16.83 14.11
C GLU A 190 8.63 16.42 13.09
N PRO A 191 8.36 15.42 12.22
CA PRO A 191 9.37 14.88 11.29
C PRO A 191 9.63 15.76 10.08
N PHE A 192 8.84 16.80 9.85
CA PHE A 192 8.96 17.68 8.71
C PHE A 192 9.59 19.02 9.11
N LEU A 193 10.01 19.78 8.10
CA LEU A 193 10.44 21.17 8.27
C LEU A 193 9.47 22.07 7.49
N ASP A 194 9.08 23.18 8.08
CA ASP A 194 8.34 24.24 7.40
C ASP A 194 9.25 25.09 6.49
N SER A 195 8.69 26.13 5.85
CA SER A 195 9.44 27.04 4.97
C SER A 195 10.57 27.82 5.66
N ASP A 196 10.52 27.97 6.98
CA ASP A 196 11.50 28.65 7.79
C ASP A 196 12.54 27.70 8.41
N GLY A 197 12.41 26.39 8.10
CA GLY A 197 13.28 25.33 8.63
C GLY A 197 12.95 24.93 10.06
N VAL A 198 11.75 25.26 10.55
CA VAL A 198 11.27 24.87 11.88
C VAL A 198 10.57 23.52 11.77
N ALA A 199 10.80 22.64 12.77
CA ALA A 199 10.15 21.35 12.85
C ALA A 199 8.62 21.50 12.90
N THR A 200 7.92 20.63 12.21
CA THR A 200 6.44 20.60 12.12
C THR A 200 5.92 19.19 11.96
N ASN A 201 4.72 18.95 12.45
CA ASN A 201 4.02 17.65 12.34
C ASN A 201 3.25 17.47 11.03
N SER A 202 3.22 18.47 10.16
CA SER A 202 2.43 18.41 8.92
C SER A 202 3.24 18.85 7.69
N LEU A 203 2.93 18.21 6.56
CA LEU A 203 3.50 18.53 5.26
C LEU A 203 2.39 18.59 4.22
N SER A 204 2.42 19.63 3.38
CA SER A 204 1.61 19.68 2.17
C SER A 204 2.50 19.68 0.93
N SER A 205 2.10 18.90 -0.08
CA SER A 205 2.81 18.82 -1.35
C SER A 205 1.87 18.92 -2.53
N PHE A 206 2.40 19.43 -3.64
CA PHE A 206 1.74 19.46 -4.94
C PHE A 206 2.69 18.92 -5.98
N LEU A 207 2.17 18.05 -6.87
CA LEU A 207 2.92 17.55 -8.01
C LEU A 207 2.03 17.47 -9.26
N ILE A 208 2.67 17.39 -10.41
CA ILE A 208 2.04 17.00 -11.67
C ILE A 208 2.90 15.89 -12.27
N ALA A 209 2.30 14.72 -12.47
CA ALA A 209 2.93 13.61 -13.16
C ALA A 209 2.41 13.50 -14.60
N ALA A 210 3.29 13.12 -15.51
CA ALA A 210 2.93 12.75 -16.89
C ALA A 210 3.48 11.36 -17.17
N ILE A 211 2.61 10.41 -17.52
CA ILE A 211 2.93 9.01 -17.75
C ILE A 211 2.59 8.71 -19.20
N TYR A 212 3.57 8.27 -19.96
CA TYR A 212 3.39 7.91 -21.36
C TYR A 212 3.75 6.44 -21.59
N SER A 213 2.82 5.70 -22.20
CA SER A 213 3.00 4.29 -22.60
C SER A 213 3.27 4.19 -24.09
N PHE A 214 4.27 3.42 -24.50
CA PHE A 214 4.70 3.24 -25.90
C PHE A 214 4.84 1.77 -26.26
#